data_f18ac3516b39c7d036244a34475a6a5a
#
_entry.id   f18ac3516b39c7d036244a34475a6a5a
#
_cell.length_a   1.000
_cell.length_b   1.000
_cell.length_c   1.000
_cell.angle_alpha   90.00
_cell.angle_beta   90.00
_cell.angle_gamma   90.00
#
_symmetry.space_group_name_H-M   'P 1'
#
loop_
_entity.id
_entity.type
_entity.pdbx_description
1 polymer ?
#
loop_
_entity_poly.entity_id
_entity_poly.type
_entity_poly.pdbx_seq_one_letter_code
_entity_poly.pdbx_strand_id
1 'polypeptide(L)'
;MGYAAILLETDYKYYLSLPWPKKARKDARYTLLFRACMADAIDGILSIDRLKNQSEPRLHVVLESGGPNPGDVTRLYNSLKKRFGGALNRSLAGLTFEAKADCLPLAAADLFAYSVHAQETGAKPIGVARKPLKSDNCYPGHLHRIPLTQDVLLSLHEQALQIASGGLPLADS
;
A
#
# COMPACT_ATOMS: atom_id res chain seq x y z
N MET A 1 -10.19 7.90 6.92
CA MET A 1 -10.21 6.65 6.15
C MET A 1 -8.87 5.96 6.37
N GLY A 2 -8.85 4.70 6.73
CA GLY A 2 -7.63 3.93 6.98
C GLY A 2 -7.54 2.74 6.02
N TYR A 3 -6.33 2.44 5.56
CA TYR A 3 -6.05 1.30 4.68
C TYR A 3 -5.08 0.35 5.37
N ALA A 4 -5.35 -0.94 5.34
CA ALA A 4 -4.45 -1.97 5.86
C ALA A 4 -4.30 -3.09 4.83
N ALA A 5 -3.12 -3.19 4.24
CA ALA A 5 -2.78 -4.30 3.37
C ALA A 5 -2.35 -5.52 4.21
N ILE A 6 -2.90 -6.69 3.89
CA ILE A 6 -2.66 -7.94 4.61
C ILE A 6 -2.05 -8.94 3.64
N LEU A 7 -0.88 -9.48 3.97
CA LEU A 7 -0.19 -10.49 3.20
C LEU A 7 0.21 -11.65 4.12
N LEU A 8 -0.44 -12.79 3.95
CA LEU A 8 -0.13 -14.00 4.70
C LEU A 8 1.22 -14.59 4.24
N GLU A 9 1.90 -15.26 5.15
CA GLU A 9 3.18 -15.93 4.87
C GLU A 9 3.06 -16.98 3.75
N THR A 10 1.96 -17.72 3.74
CA THR A 10 1.65 -18.73 2.72
C THR A 10 1.51 -18.13 1.34
N ASP A 11 0.81 -16.98 1.24
CA ASP A 11 0.56 -16.31 -0.02
C ASP A 11 1.84 -15.65 -0.55
N TYR A 12 2.67 -15.10 0.34
CA TYR A 12 3.97 -14.58 -0.06
C TYR A 12 4.91 -15.68 -0.56
N LYS A 13 4.93 -16.86 0.08
CA LYS A 13 5.69 -18.03 -0.39
C LYS A 13 5.20 -18.48 -1.77
N TYR A 14 3.88 -18.52 -1.98
CA TYR A 14 3.30 -18.80 -3.27
C TYR A 14 3.81 -17.81 -4.33
N TYR A 15 3.73 -16.50 -4.08
CA TYR A 15 4.23 -15.46 -4.97
C TYR A 15 5.71 -15.66 -5.33
N LEU A 16 6.55 -16.01 -4.36
CA LEU A 16 7.97 -16.27 -4.60
C LEU A 16 8.23 -17.53 -5.44
N SER A 17 7.32 -18.51 -5.41
CA SER A 17 7.42 -19.76 -6.18
C SER A 17 7.03 -19.62 -7.64
N LEU A 18 6.33 -18.55 -8.03
CA LEU A 18 5.94 -18.31 -9.41
C LEU A 18 7.17 -18.22 -10.34
N PRO A 19 7.02 -18.61 -11.62
CA PRO A 19 8.12 -18.61 -12.59
C PRO A 19 8.48 -17.19 -13.03
N TRP A 20 9.55 -16.64 -12.47
CA TRP A 20 10.02 -15.30 -12.77
C TRP A 20 11.08 -15.28 -13.86
N PRO A 21 10.95 -14.42 -14.90
CA PRO A 21 12.01 -14.20 -15.87
C PRO A 21 13.28 -13.66 -15.19
N LYS A 22 14.44 -14.02 -15.72
CA LYS A 22 15.75 -13.55 -15.17
C LYS A 22 15.86 -12.04 -15.05
N LYS A 23 15.15 -11.28 -15.90
CA LYS A 23 15.14 -9.81 -15.89
C LYS A 23 14.06 -9.20 -15.02
N ALA A 24 13.06 -9.97 -14.60
CA ALA A 24 12.00 -9.48 -13.75
C ALA A 24 12.46 -9.52 -12.29
N ARG A 25 12.22 -8.43 -11.58
CA ARG A 25 12.52 -8.35 -10.15
C ARG A 25 11.27 -8.67 -9.35
N LYS A 26 11.39 -9.64 -8.45
CA LYS A 26 10.34 -9.93 -7.47
C LYS A 26 10.22 -8.77 -6.50
N ASP A 27 9.01 -8.32 -6.24
CA ASP A 27 8.78 -7.33 -5.20
C ASP A 27 8.99 -7.96 -3.81
N ALA A 28 9.69 -7.24 -2.96
CA ALA A 28 9.79 -7.61 -1.55
C ALA A 28 8.41 -7.47 -0.88
N ARG A 29 8.19 -8.21 0.21
CA ARG A 29 6.92 -8.18 0.97
C ARG A 29 6.46 -6.75 1.27
N TYR A 30 7.35 -5.91 1.76
CA TYR A 30 7.05 -4.52 2.07
C TYR A 30 6.62 -3.72 0.83
N THR A 31 7.25 -3.96 -0.32
CA THR A 31 6.90 -3.28 -1.58
C THR A 31 5.52 -3.70 -2.09
N LEU A 32 5.14 -4.98 -1.93
CA LEU A 32 3.79 -5.46 -2.26
C LEU A 32 2.72 -4.80 -1.40
N LEU A 33 2.95 -4.75 -0.09
CA LEU A 33 2.03 -4.09 0.86
C LEU A 33 1.90 -2.59 0.57
N PHE A 34 3.01 -1.92 0.30
CA PHE A 34 3.02 -0.52 -0.10
C PHE A 34 2.24 -0.29 -1.40
N ARG A 35 2.42 -1.14 -2.42
CA ARG A 35 1.68 -1.08 -3.69
C ARG A 35 0.18 -1.17 -3.46
N ALA A 36 -0.28 -2.12 -2.66
CA ALA A 36 -1.68 -2.30 -2.35
C ALA A 36 -2.29 -1.07 -1.65
N CYS A 37 -1.63 -0.58 -0.60
CA CYS A 37 -2.08 0.63 0.10
C CYS A 37 -2.11 1.86 -0.81
N MET A 38 -1.13 2.01 -1.71
CA MET A 38 -1.11 3.11 -2.66
C MET A 38 -2.23 3.04 -3.69
N ALA A 39 -2.56 1.85 -4.20
CA ALA A 39 -3.67 1.67 -5.13
C ALA A 39 -4.99 2.14 -4.49
N ASP A 40 -5.32 1.64 -3.31
CA ASP A 40 -6.54 2.04 -2.59
C ASP A 40 -6.57 3.53 -2.23
N ALA A 41 -5.43 4.08 -1.79
CA ALA A 41 -5.35 5.51 -1.48
C ALA A 41 -5.59 6.38 -2.71
N ILE A 42 -5.07 5.99 -3.86
CA ILE A 42 -5.28 6.66 -5.14
C ILE A 42 -6.75 6.58 -5.55
N ASP A 43 -7.37 5.40 -5.49
CA ASP A 43 -8.77 5.21 -5.82
C ASP A 43 -9.69 6.02 -4.88
N GLY A 44 -9.34 6.07 -3.60
CA GLY A 44 -10.02 6.91 -2.62
C GLY A 44 -9.98 8.40 -2.99
N ILE A 45 -8.82 8.91 -3.41
CA ILE A 45 -8.66 10.30 -3.84
C ILE A 45 -9.47 10.59 -5.11
N LEU A 46 -9.37 9.72 -6.11
CA LEU A 46 -10.11 9.88 -7.36
C LEU A 46 -11.63 9.85 -7.13
N SER A 47 -12.10 9.06 -6.18
CA SER A 47 -13.51 9.01 -5.80
C SER A 47 -13.98 10.31 -5.12
N ILE A 48 -13.14 10.93 -4.30
CA ILE A 48 -13.44 12.22 -3.65
C ILE A 48 -13.51 13.35 -4.68
N ASP A 49 -12.59 13.38 -5.63
CA ASP A 49 -12.50 14.42 -6.65
C ASP A 49 -13.75 14.39 -7.58
N ARG A 50 -14.23 13.21 -7.94
CA ARG A 50 -15.47 13.04 -8.71
C ARG A 50 -16.72 13.59 -8.01
N LEU A 51 -16.71 13.62 -6.67
CA LEU A 51 -17.88 13.98 -5.88
C LEU A 51 -17.95 15.47 -5.53
N LYS A 52 -16.87 16.21 -5.53
CA LYS A 52 -16.83 17.52 -4.84
C LYS A 52 -16.51 18.74 -5.69
N ASN A 53 -16.10 18.63 -6.92
CA ASN A 53 -15.76 19.80 -7.78
C ASN A 53 -14.89 20.89 -7.11
N GLN A 54 -14.20 20.54 -6.01
CA GLN A 54 -13.40 21.47 -5.20
C GLN A 54 -11.96 20.99 -5.15
N SER A 55 -11.04 21.92 -5.07
CA SER A 55 -9.57 21.82 -4.99
C SER A 55 -8.98 20.41 -5.07
N GLU A 56 -8.14 20.15 -6.06
CA GLU A 56 -7.47 18.87 -6.31
C GLU A 56 -6.88 18.28 -5.00
N PRO A 57 -7.36 17.13 -4.51
CA PRO A 57 -6.83 16.52 -3.31
C PRO A 57 -5.38 16.12 -3.53
N ARG A 58 -4.53 16.32 -2.53
CA ARG A 58 -3.10 16.01 -2.59
C ARG A 58 -2.74 14.94 -1.59
N LEU A 59 -2.12 13.86 -2.08
CA LEU A 59 -1.57 12.78 -1.26
C LEU A 59 -0.07 13.01 -1.04
N HIS A 60 0.30 13.25 0.19
CA HIS A 60 1.68 13.20 0.63
C HIS A 60 1.91 11.90 1.39
N VAL A 61 2.87 11.09 0.93
CA VAL A 61 3.20 9.81 1.53
C VAL A 61 4.39 9.99 2.46
N VAL A 62 4.24 9.63 3.72
CA VAL A 62 5.32 9.64 4.69
C VAL A 62 5.60 8.21 5.13
N LEU A 63 6.84 7.79 5.05
CA LEU A 63 7.30 6.46 5.44
C LEU A 63 8.35 6.57 6.54
N GLU A 64 8.46 5.53 7.35
CA GLU A 64 9.50 5.46 8.38
C GLU A 64 10.89 5.35 7.73
N SER A 65 11.81 6.22 8.13
CA SER A 65 13.22 6.15 7.74
C SER A 65 13.88 4.91 8.37
N GLY A 66 14.78 4.25 7.60
CA GLY A 66 15.40 3.00 8.06
C GLY A 66 14.57 1.75 7.80
N GLY A 67 13.38 1.88 7.23
CA GLY A 67 12.56 0.75 6.78
C GLY A 67 13.22 -0.05 5.65
N PRO A 68 12.74 -1.29 5.38
CA PRO A 68 13.31 -2.15 4.36
C PRO A 68 13.04 -1.60 2.95
N ASN A 69 14.04 -1.71 2.07
CA ASN A 69 13.91 -1.44 0.63
C ASN A 69 13.41 -0.03 0.24
N PRO A 70 13.92 1.07 0.80
CA PRO A 70 13.45 2.42 0.48
C PRO A 70 13.59 2.75 -1.01
N GLY A 71 14.64 2.24 -1.67
CA GLY A 71 14.85 2.43 -3.10
C GLY A 71 13.77 1.79 -3.98
N ASP A 72 13.24 0.64 -3.59
CA ASP A 72 12.18 -0.05 -4.32
C ASP A 72 10.84 0.70 -4.18
N VAL A 73 10.56 1.18 -2.99
CA VAL A 73 9.37 1.99 -2.72
C VAL A 73 9.42 3.31 -3.49
N THR A 74 10.56 4.00 -3.49
CA THR A 74 10.77 5.24 -4.26
C THR A 74 10.58 4.99 -5.76
N ARG A 75 11.14 3.89 -6.28
CA ARG A 75 10.99 3.51 -7.69
C ARG A 75 9.52 3.24 -8.03
N LEU A 76 8.81 2.49 -7.17
CA LEU A 76 7.39 2.21 -7.37
C LEU A 76 6.55 3.50 -7.34
N TYR A 77 6.75 4.37 -6.33
CA TYR A 77 6.08 5.66 -6.26
C TYR A 77 6.29 6.51 -7.52
N ASN A 78 7.53 6.61 -8.00
CA ASN A 78 7.85 7.33 -9.23
C ASN A 78 7.22 6.68 -10.48
N SER A 79 7.11 5.35 -10.52
CA SER A 79 6.44 4.63 -11.60
C SER A 79 4.95 4.91 -11.62
N LEU A 80 4.29 4.90 -10.46
CA LEU A 80 2.89 5.28 -10.32
C LEU A 80 2.66 6.72 -10.79
N LYS A 81 3.50 7.64 -10.35
CA LYS A 81 3.44 9.05 -10.76
C LYS A 81 3.55 9.24 -12.27
N LYS A 82 4.42 8.48 -12.92
CA LYS A 82 4.58 8.51 -14.40
C LYS A 82 3.39 7.87 -15.13
N ARG A 83 2.92 6.71 -14.63
CA ARG A 83 1.85 5.93 -15.29
C ARG A 83 0.54 6.69 -15.34
N PHE A 84 0.20 7.35 -14.28
CA PHE A 84 -1.09 8.02 -14.16
C PHE A 84 -1.11 9.44 -14.74
N GLY A 85 -0.01 10.02 -15.17
CA GLY A 85 0.10 11.32 -15.88
C GLY A 85 -0.98 12.38 -15.52
N GLY A 86 -0.89 13.58 -16.01
CA GLY A 86 -1.98 14.57 -15.92
C GLY A 86 -2.47 14.88 -14.49
N ALA A 87 -3.75 14.65 -14.22
CA ALA A 87 -4.41 15.00 -12.95
C ALA A 87 -3.80 14.28 -11.74
N LEU A 88 -3.57 12.98 -11.85
CA LEU A 88 -3.03 12.19 -10.73
C LEU A 88 -1.58 12.55 -10.38
N ASN A 89 -0.80 12.99 -11.36
CA ASN A 89 0.55 13.48 -11.10
C ASN A 89 0.54 14.72 -10.17
N ARG A 90 -0.50 15.54 -10.24
CA ARG A 90 -0.71 16.67 -9.33
C ARG A 90 -1.19 16.23 -7.96
N SER A 91 -2.01 15.16 -7.92
CA SER A 91 -2.54 14.61 -6.66
C SER A 91 -1.47 13.89 -5.84
N LEU A 92 -0.43 13.29 -6.45
CA LEU A 92 0.71 12.71 -5.74
C LEU A 92 1.74 13.78 -5.41
N ALA A 93 1.56 14.46 -4.27
CA ALA A 93 2.32 15.64 -3.87
C ALA A 93 3.77 15.33 -3.51
N GLY A 94 4.03 14.21 -2.83
CA GLY A 94 5.38 13.86 -2.41
C GLY A 94 5.49 12.51 -1.70
N LEU A 95 6.73 12.02 -1.62
CA LEU A 95 7.14 10.88 -0.79
C LEU A 95 8.32 11.33 0.06
N THR A 96 8.18 11.22 1.38
CA THR A 96 9.25 11.53 2.33
C THR A 96 9.52 10.35 3.26
N PHE A 97 10.72 10.32 3.82
CA PHE A 97 11.13 9.36 4.83
C PHE A 97 11.47 10.13 6.10
N GLU A 98 10.75 9.86 7.18
CA GLU A 98 10.86 10.56 8.45
C GLU A 98 11.20 9.58 9.57
N ALA A 99 11.92 10.05 10.58
CA ALA A 99 12.12 9.25 11.78
C ALA A 99 10.79 9.19 12.57
N LYS A 100 10.47 8.00 13.09
CA LYS A 100 9.23 7.78 13.85
C LYS A 100 9.12 8.71 15.06
N ALA A 101 10.26 9.07 15.69
CA ALA A 101 10.31 9.98 16.81
C ALA A 101 9.89 11.41 16.45
N ASP A 102 10.08 11.79 15.17
CA ASP A 102 9.87 13.16 14.70
C ASP A 102 8.52 13.31 13.97
N CYS A 103 7.82 12.18 13.73
CA CYS A 103 6.58 12.17 12.96
C CYS A 103 5.46 11.42 13.72
N LEU A 104 4.67 12.17 14.48
CA LEU A 104 3.56 11.61 15.26
C LEU A 104 2.57 10.77 14.43
N PRO A 105 2.19 11.13 13.19
CA PRO A 105 1.36 10.29 12.32
C PRO A 105 1.96 8.91 12.04
N LEU A 106 3.28 8.75 11.95
CA LEU A 106 3.92 7.43 11.78
C LEU A 106 3.75 6.56 13.02
N ALA A 107 3.86 7.12 14.21
CA ALA A 107 3.62 6.39 15.45
C ALA A 107 2.16 5.92 15.55
N ALA A 108 1.21 6.74 15.12
CA ALA A 108 -0.20 6.38 15.04
C ALA A 108 -0.48 5.29 14.00
N ALA A 109 0.15 5.37 12.83
CA ALA A 109 0.04 4.37 11.78
C ALA A 109 0.59 3.00 12.22
N ASP A 110 1.72 3.00 12.94
CA ASP A 110 2.32 1.79 13.50
C ASP A 110 1.41 1.13 14.55
N LEU A 111 0.85 1.92 15.47
CA LEU A 111 -0.11 1.44 16.45
C LEU A 111 -1.36 0.84 15.77
N PHE A 112 -1.82 1.46 14.71
CA PHE A 112 -2.94 1.00 13.91
C PHE A 112 -2.60 -0.33 13.21
N ALA A 113 -1.46 -0.41 12.51
CA ALA A 113 -1.00 -1.63 11.85
C ALA A 113 -0.83 -2.79 12.85
N TYR A 114 -0.26 -2.51 14.01
CA TYR A 114 -0.15 -3.48 15.10
C TYR A 114 -1.51 -3.98 15.59
N SER A 115 -2.48 -3.08 15.74
CA SER A 115 -3.84 -3.44 16.19
C SER A 115 -4.56 -4.34 15.18
N VAL A 116 -4.42 -4.03 13.87
CA VAL A 116 -4.96 -4.88 12.79
C VAL A 116 -4.28 -6.25 12.80
N HIS A 117 -2.94 -6.29 12.90
CA HIS A 117 -2.20 -7.55 12.97
C HIS A 117 -2.63 -8.42 14.17
N ALA A 118 -2.79 -7.82 15.33
CA ALA A 118 -3.24 -8.53 16.55
C ALA A 118 -4.66 -9.11 16.36
N GLN A 119 -5.57 -8.40 15.68
CA GLN A 119 -6.90 -8.91 15.36
C GLN A 119 -6.85 -10.11 14.39
N GLU A 120 -6.03 -10.03 13.36
CA GLU A 120 -5.92 -11.09 12.33
C GLU A 120 -5.24 -12.36 12.85
N THR A 121 -4.27 -12.21 13.76
CA THR A 121 -3.48 -13.34 14.27
C THR A 121 -3.98 -13.88 15.61
N GLY A 122 -4.95 -13.22 16.26
CA GLY A 122 -5.37 -13.52 17.62
C GLY A 122 -4.29 -13.22 18.67
N ALA A 123 -3.24 -12.47 18.32
CA ALA A 123 -2.18 -12.09 19.23
C ALA A 123 -2.71 -11.19 20.35
N LYS A 124 -2.23 -11.39 21.58
CA LYS A 124 -2.61 -10.51 22.69
C LYS A 124 -1.97 -9.13 22.48
N PRO A 125 -2.75 -8.05 22.56
CA PRO A 125 -2.19 -6.70 22.46
C PRO A 125 -1.18 -6.45 23.58
N ILE A 126 -0.04 -5.86 23.22
CA ILE A 126 0.99 -5.49 24.18
C ILE A 126 0.70 -4.09 24.72
N GLY A 127 0.70 -3.91 26.05
CA GLY A 127 0.63 -2.61 26.70
C GLY A 127 -0.72 -1.87 26.57
N VAL A 128 -0.70 -0.59 26.18
CA VAL A 128 -1.86 0.32 26.18
C VAL A 128 -2.96 -0.10 25.19
N ALA A 129 -2.64 -0.86 24.17
CA ALA A 129 -3.58 -1.39 23.19
C ALA A 129 -4.42 -2.57 23.73
N ARG A 130 -4.83 -2.53 25.01
CA ARG A 130 -5.61 -3.60 25.65
C ARG A 130 -7.01 -3.81 25.07
N LYS A 131 -7.53 -2.83 24.33
CA LYS A 131 -8.80 -2.98 23.60
C LYS A 131 -8.48 -3.02 22.12
N PRO A 132 -8.86 -4.11 21.40
CA PRO A 132 -8.80 -4.06 19.95
C PRO A 132 -9.56 -2.81 19.52
N LEU A 133 -8.99 -2.07 18.59
CA LEU A 133 -9.68 -0.99 17.90
C LEU A 133 -10.89 -1.63 17.23
N LYS A 134 -12.04 -1.65 17.94
CA LYS A 134 -13.29 -2.07 17.32
C LYS A 134 -13.48 -1.14 16.14
N SER A 135 -13.65 -1.70 14.96
CA SER A 135 -13.90 -0.95 13.73
C SER A 135 -14.95 0.13 13.89
N ASP A 136 -15.89 -0.10 14.83
CA ASP A 136 -17.04 0.75 15.11
C ASP A 136 -16.72 1.97 15.97
N ASN A 137 -15.60 2.02 16.69
CA ASN A 137 -15.30 3.06 17.68
C ASN A 137 -14.11 3.95 17.35
N CYS A 138 -13.31 3.66 16.32
CA CYS A 138 -12.08 4.42 16.07
C CYS A 138 -12.20 5.56 15.08
N TYR A 139 -13.12 5.49 14.18
CA TYR A 139 -13.54 6.56 13.27
C TYR A 139 -14.86 6.13 12.61
N PRO A 140 -15.82 7.03 12.38
CA PRO A 140 -16.98 6.76 11.52
C PRO A 140 -16.57 6.72 10.05
N GLY A 141 -15.41 6.17 9.74
CA GLY A 141 -14.82 6.13 8.42
C GLY A 141 -14.05 4.84 8.26
N HIS A 142 -14.54 4.02 7.43
CA HIS A 142 -14.16 2.72 6.95
C HIS A 142 -12.67 2.38 7.04
N LEU A 143 -12.34 1.30 7.75
CA LEU A 143 -11.08 0.58 7.60
C LEU A 143 -11.20 -0.31 6.36
N HIS A 144 -10.49 0.03 5.30
CA HIS A 144 -10.35 -0.84 4.14
C HIS A 144 -9.27 -1.87 4.40
N ARG A 145 -9.66 -3.15 4.44
CA ARG A 145 -8.75 -4.28 4.49
C ARG A 145 -8.48 -4.74 3.07
N ILE A 146 -7.22 -4.80 2.70
CA ILE A 146 -6.77 -5.18 1.36
C ILE A 146 -6.03 -6.52 1.48
N PRO A 147 -6.74 -7.66 1.36
CA PRO A 147 -6.09 -8.97 1.38
C PRO A 147 -5.31 -9.18 0.07
N LEU A 148 -4.01 -9.40 0.16
CA LEU A 148 -3.18 -9.82 -0.96
C LEU A 148 -3.27 -11.35 -1.09
N THR A 149 -4.38 -11.82 -1.66
CA THR A 149 -4.62 -13.23 -1.94
C THR A 149 -3.74 -13.74 -3.07
N GLN A 150 -3.69 -15.08 -3.25
CA GLN A 150 -2.93 -15.69 -4.35
C GLN A 150 -3.38 -15.17 -5.72
N ASP A 151 -4.68 -14.94 -5.93
CA ASP A 151 -5.21 -14.40 -7.20
C ASP A 151 -4.69 -12.99 -7.47
N VAL A 152 -4.69 -12.12 -6.45
CA VAL A 152 -4.12 -10.76 -6.57
C VAL A 152 -2.63 -10.83 -6.88
N LEU A 153 -1.90 -11.71 -6.20
CA LEU A 153 -0.46 -11.90 -6.41
C LEU A 153 -0.14 -12.47 -7.78
N LEU A 154 -0.98 -13.37 -8.29
CA LEU A 154 -0.87 -13.90 -9.64
C LEU A 154 -1.08 -12.80 -10.69
N SER A 155 -2.10 -11.97 -10.53
CA SER A 155 -2.34 -10.82 -11.41
C SER A 155 -1.16 -9.84 -11.42
N LEU A 156 -0.58 -9.54 -10.27
CA LEU A 156 0.63 -8.70 -10.18
C LEU A 156 1.84 -9.34 -10.89
N HIS A 157 1.98 -10.66 -10.78
CA HIS A 157 3.02 -11.41 -11.48
C HIS A 157 2.83 -11.34 -13.00
N GLU A 158 1.61 -11.56 -13.51
CA GLU A 158 1.28 -11.47 -14.93
C GLU A 158 1.56 -10.07 -15.49
N GLN A 159 1.18 -9.02 -14.77
CA GLN A 159 1.52 -7.65 -15.14
C GLN A 159 3.04 -7.43 -15.22
N ALA A 160 3.80 -7.99 -14.27
CA ALA A 160 5.26 -7.90 -14.30
C ALA A 160 5.86 -8.66 -15.50
N LEU A 161 5.28 -9.81 -15.90
CA LEU A 161 5.69 -10.53 -17.10
C LEU A 161 5.42 -9.73 -18.37
N GLN A 162 4.26 -9.11 -18.51
CA GLN A 162 3.91 -8.26 -19.65
C GLN A 162 4.89 -7.10 -19.79
N ILE A 163 5.21 -6.42 -18.69
CA ILE A 163 6.19 -5.32 -18.68
C ILE A 163 7.58 -5.84 -19.08
N ALA A 164 8.00 -7.00 -18.58
CA ALA A 164 9.30 -7.59 -18.87
C ALA A 164 9.44 -8.05 -20.35
N SER A 165 8.34 -8.41 -20.99
CA SER A 165 8.28 -8.79 -22.42
C SER A 165 8.18 -7.57 -23.36
N GLY A 166 8.16 -6.34 -22.85
CA GLY A 166 7.99 -5.13 -23.64
C GLY A 166 6.54 -4.81 -24.04
N GLY A 167 5.57 -5.55 -23.50
CA GLY A 167 4.15 -5.21 -23.62
C GLY A 167 3.82 -3.97 -22.81
N LEU A 168 3.01 -3.07 -23.38
CA LEU A 168 2.37 -2.01 -22.60
C LEU A 168 1.38 -2.68 -21.65
N PRO A 169 1.37 -2.31 -20.35
CA PRO A 169 0.34 -2.79 -19.44
C PRO A 169 -1.03 -2.39 -20.01
N LEU A 170 -1.95 -3.36 -20.07
CA LEU A 170 -3.33 -3.08 -20.43
C LEU A 170 -3.83 -1.95 -19.52
N ALA A 171 -4.24 -0.84 -20.13
CA ALA A 171 -5.02 0.16 -19.43
C ALA A 171 -6.36 -0.52 -19.11
N ASP A 172 -6.63 -0.73 -17.82
CA ASP A 172 -7.92 -1.21 -17.37
C ASP A 172 -8.97 -0.23 -17.90
N SER A 173 -9.83 -0.76 -18.74
CA SER A 173 -10.98 -0.10 -19.39
C SER A 173 -12.08 0.20 -18.37
#